data_17fd79eb7ebfda530b50b852e4be4124
#
_entry.id   17fd79eb7ebfda530b50b852e4be4124
#
_cell.length_a   1.000
_cell.length_b   1.000
_cell.length_c   1.000
_cell.angle_alpha   90.00
_cell.angle_beta   90.00
_cell.angle_gamma   90.00
#
_symmetry.space_group_name_H-M   'P 1'
#
loop_
_entity.id
_entity.type
_entity.pdbx_description
1 polymer ?
#
loop_
_entity_poly.entity_id
_entity_poly.type
_entity_poly.pdbx_seq_one_letter_code
_entity_poly.pdbx_strand_id
1 'polypeptide(L)'
;MKNINIGQKETIHFIGIGGIGMSGLAQVMKNMGFKIQGSDQNKNKCTLNCSKASIKVFIGHAKKNIKKATIVVKSSAIKDSNVEIQQAKKKKIPIYSRAEVLANVVSLKKNIIITGSHGKTT
;
A
#
# COMPACT_ATOMS: atom_id res chain seq x y z
N MET A 1 -6.01 -13.68 -13.48
CA MET A 1 -5.11 -12.81 -12.68
C MET A 1 -5.31 -11.36 -13.06
N LYS A 2 -5.39 -10.51 -12.06
CA LYS A 2 -5.53 -9.08 -12.33
C LYS A 2 -4.23 -8.48 -12.80
N ASN A 3 -4.32 -7.62 -13.79
CA ASN A 3 -3.21 -6.78 -14.16
C ASN A 3 -3.24 -5.54 -13.27
N ILE A 4 -2.28 -5.46 -12.37
CA ILE A 4 -2.15 -4.31 -11.50
C ILE A 4 -1.10 -3.39 -12.11
N ASN A 5 -1.55 -2.20 -12.46
CA ASN A 5 -0.67 -1.23 -13.08
C ASN A 5 -0.43 -0.10 -12.10
N ILE A 6 0.65 -0.20 -11.35
CA ILE A 6 0.98 0.77 -10.32
C ILE A 6 2.15 1.61 -10.78
N GLY A 7 1.88 2.85 -11.11
CA GLY A 7 2.93 3.80 -11.47
C GLY A 7 3.36 4.62 -10.26
N GLN A 8 4.51 5.27 -10.37
CA GLN A 8 5.01 6.08 -9.26
C GLN A 8 4.24 7.38 -9.04
N LYS A 9 3.39 7.73 -9.98
CA LYS A 9 2.50 8.89 -9.81
C LYS A 9 1.30 8.58 -8.94
N GLU A 10 1.00 7.31 -8.75
CA GLU A 10 -0.15 6.89 -7.95
C GLU A 10 0.07 7.21 -6.48
N THR A 11 -1.00 7.57 -5.79
CA THR A 11 -0.98 7.69 -4.35
C THR A 11 -1.68 6.47 -3.78
N ILE A 12 -0.93 5.65 -3.08
CA ILE A 12 -1.40 4.36 -2.59
C ILE A 12 -1.73 4.46 -1.11
N HIS A 13 -2.98 4.19 -0.78
CA HIS A 13 -3.46 4.27 0.59
C HIS A 13 -3.66 2.87 1.16
N PHE A 14 -2.99 2.58 2.26
CA PHE A 14 -3.06 1.29 2.95
C PHE A 14 -4.07 1.36 4.08
N ILE A 15 -5.18 0.64 3.96
CA ILE A 15 -6.18 0.56 5.04
C ILE A 15 -5.79 -0.60 5.95
N GLY A 16 -5.52 -0.28 7.22
CA GLY A 16 -4.97 -1.24 8.17
C GLY A 16 -3.46 -1.31 8.11
N ILE A 17 -2.81 -0.17 7.90
CA ILE A 17 -1.36 -0.10 7.70
C ILE A 17 -0.56 -0.59 8.90
N GLY A 18 -1.20 -0.63 10.08
CA GLY A 18 -0.55 -1.11 11.31
C GLY A 18 -0.41 -2.62 11.40
N GLY A 19 -0.96 -3.37 10.46
CA GLY A 19 -0.72 -4.81 10.41
C GLY A 19 0.72 -5.11 10.03
N ILE A 20 1.27 -6.22 10.54
CA ILE A 20 2.67 -6.56 10.30
C ILE A 20 2.99 -6.66 8.82
N GLY A 21 2.22 -7.44 8.09
CA GLY A 21 2.43 -7.58 6.64
C GLY A 21 2.15 -6.31 5.87
N MET A 22 1.18 -5.52 6.32
CA MET A 22 0.83 -4.27 5.67
C MET A 22 1.92 -3.22 5.83
N SER A 23 2.41 -3.04 7.07
CA SER A 23 3.44 -2.03 7.32
C SER A 23 4.73 -2.35 6.59
N GLY A 24 5.10 -3.63 6.54
CA GLY A 24 6.29 -4.05 5.82
C GLY A 24 6.20 -3.75 4.34
N LEU A 25 5.07 -4.11 3.72
CA LEU A 25 4.86 -3.82 2.30
C LEU A 25 4.86 -2.32 2.02
N ALA A 26 4.20 -1.54 2.88
CA ALA A 26 4.15 -0.09 2.72
C ALA A 26 5.56 0.51 2.73
N GLN A 27 6.41 0.07 3.66
CA GLN A 27 7.76 0.58 3.76
C GLN A 27 8.62 0.19 2.57
N VAL A 28 8.48 -1.05 2.09
CA VAL A 28 9.21 -1.50 0.91
C VAL A 28 8.82 -0.64 -0.30
N MET A 29 7.54 -0.43 -0.51
CA MET A 29 7.08 0.37 -1.64
C MET A 29 7.50 1.83 -1.51
N LYS A 30 7.50 2.36 -0.29
CA LYS A 30 7.99 3.72 -0.07
C LYS A 30 9.45 3.84 -0.49
N ASN A 31 10.27 2.85 -0.12
CA ASN A 31 11.68 2.84 -0.51
C ASN A 31 11.87 2.68 -2.01
N MET A 32 10.90 2.09 -2.70
CA MET A 32 10.94 1.96 -4.16
C MET A 32 10.52 3.24 -4.88
N GLY A 33 10.13 4.27 -4.15
CA GLY A 33 9.77 5.56 -4.73
C GLY A 33 8.28 5.80 -4.92
N PHE A 34 7.43 4.88 -4.44
CA PHE A 34 5.98 5.09 -4.53
C PHE A 34 5.50 6.07 -3.47
N LYS A 35 4.41 6.77 -3.78
CA LYS A 35 3.75 7.65 -2.81
C LYS A 35 2.85 6.81 -1.95
N ILE A 36 3.19 6.69 -0.68
CA ILE A 36 2.50 5.80 0.25
C ILE A 36 1.91 6.58 1.41
N GLN A 37 0.70 6.20 1.78
CA GLN A 37 0.04 6.68 3.00
C GLN A 37 -0.83 5.55 3.53
N GLY A 38 -1.41 5.73 4.69
CA GLY A 38 -2.29 4.70 5.23
C GLY A 38 -3.06 5.15 6.44
N SER A 39 -3.93 4.27 6.90
CA SER A 39 -4.73 4.50 8.09
C SER A 39 -4.80 3.24 8.93
N ASP A 40 -5.07 3.43 10.21
CA ASP A 40 -5.33 2.34 11.13
C ASP A 40 -6.19 2.86 12.27
N GLN A 41 -6.92 1.97 12.92
CA GLN A 41 -7.76 2.37 14.04
C GLN A 41 -6.93 2.82 15.24
N ASN A 42 -5.80 2.18 15.46
CA ASN A 42 -5.00 2.40 16.66
C ASN A 42 -3.54 2.59 16.31
N LYS A 43 -2.86 3.38 17.14
CA LYS A 43 -1.41 3.48 17.06
C LYS A 43 -0.79 2.19 17.58
N ASN A 44 0.27 1.76 16.93
CA ASN A 44 1.06 0.64 17.41
C ASN A 44 2.49 0.79 16.91
N LYS A 45 3.32 -0.21 17.18
CA LYS A 45 4.72 -0.16 16.76
C LYS A 45 4.85 -0.07 15.24
N CYS A 46 4.00 -0.78 14.52
CA CYS A 46 4.03 -0.75 13.05
C CYS A 46 3.64 0.59 12.48
N THR A 47 2.61 1.25 13.04
CA THR A 47 2.24 2.59 12.59
C THR A 47 3.35 3.59 12.89
N LEU A 48 4.02 3.42 14.02
CA LEU A 48 5.14 4.29 14.37
C LEU A 48 6.30 4.11 13.39
N ASN A 49 6.61 2.86 13.04
CA ASN A 49 7.67 2.58 12.08
C ASN A 49 7.36 3.18 10.72
N CYS A 50 6.10 3.12 10.29
CA CYS A 50 5.70 3.76 9.04
C CYS A 50 5.90 5.28 9.11
N SER A 51 5.51 5.90 10.22
CA SER A 51 5.70 7.34 10.39
C SER A 51 7.17 7.72 10.36
N LYS A 52 8.02 6.91 10.97
CA LYS A 52 9.47 7.14 10.94
C LYS A 52 10.04 7.00 9.53
N ALA A 53 9.40 6.22 8.68
CA ALA A 53 9.80 6.05 7.29
C ALA A 53 9.20 7.13 6.38
N SER A 54 8.67 8.19 6.95
CA SER A 54 8.06 9.32 6.23
C SER A 54 6.78 8.95 5.50
N ILE A 55 6.07 7.95 6.01
CA ILE A 55 4.74 7.59 5.50
C ILE A 55 3.71 8.28 6.37
N LYS A 56 2.78 8.99 5.73
CA LYS A 56 1.70 9.62 6.48
C LYS A 56 0.72 8.56 6.95
N VAL A 57 0.46 8.52 8.25
CA VAL A 57 -0.46 7.58 8.86
C VAL A 57 -1.58 8.34 9.54
N PHE A 58 -2.81 8.02 9.15
CA PHE A 58 -4.00 8.57 9.79
C PHE A 58 -4.47 7.59 10.86
N ILE A 59 -4.66 8.06 12.06
CA ILE A 59 -5.22 7.24 13.13
C ILE A 59 -6.72 7.48 13.16
N GLY A 60 -7.49 6.40 13.01
CA GLY A 60 -8.93 6.47 12.81
C GLY A 60 -9.29 6.45 11.33
N HIS A 61 -10.23 5.59 10.97
CA HIS A 61 -10.70 5.52 9.58
C HIS A 61 -11.70 6.63 9.30
N ALA A 62 -11.55 7.29 8.17
CA ALA A 62 -12.46 8.37 7.78
C ALA A 62 -12.40 8.56 6.26
N LYS A 63 -13.51 9.00 5.68
CA LYS A 63 -13.61 9.24 4.24
C LYS A 63 -12.51 10.19 3.75
N LYS A 64 -12.20 11.21 4.52
CA LYS A 64 -11.20 12.22 4.12
C LYS A 64 -9.81 11.64 3.97
N ASN A 65 -9.53 10.51 4.61
CA ASN A 65 -8.20 9.92 4.57
C ASN A 65 -7.82 9.48 3.15
N ILE A 66 -8.79 9.14 2.33
CA ILE A 66 -8.51 8.68 0.96
C ILE A 66 -8.71 9.78 -0.09
N LYS A 67 -8.81 11.02 0.34
CA LYS A 67 -9.08 12.13 -0.59
C LYS A 67 -8.06 12.18 -1.74
N LYS A 68 -6.80 11.95 -1.44
CA LYS A 68 -5.73 11.99 -2.44
C LYS A 68 -5.38 10.62 -3.01
N ALA A 69 -5.99 9.57 -2.50
CA ALA A 69 -5.64 8.22 -2.90
C ALA A 69 -6.14 7.90 -4.30
N THR A 70 -5.30 7.26 -5.09
CA THR A 70 -5.69 6.77 -6.41
C THR A 70 -5.74 5.25 -6.45
N ILE A 71 -5.14 4.59 -5.46
CA ILE A 71 -5.19 3.14 -5.29
C ILE A 71 -5.33 2.86 -3.80
N VAL A 72 -6.13 1.86 -3.47
CA VAL A 72 -6.31 1.42 -2.09
C VAL A 72 -5.82 -0.02 -1.95
N VAL A 73 -5.07 -0.27 -0.90
CA VAL A 73 -4.63 -1.62 -0.52
C VAL A 73 -5.24 -1.92 0.84
N LYS A 74 -5.92 -3.04 0.96
CA LYS A 74 -6.55 -3.40 2.21
C LYS A 74 -5.98 -4.67 2.80
N SER A 75 -5.91 -4.71 4.13
CA SER A 75 -5.63 -5.92 4.87
C SER A 75 -6.83 -6.84 4.84
N SER A 76 -6.62 -8.15 4.98
CA SER A 76 -7.70 -9.11 5.06
C SER A 76 -8.61 -8.88 6.27
N ALA A 77 -8.11 -8.19 7.29
CA ALA A 77 -8.90 -7.87 8.49
C ALA A 77 -9.88 -6.72 8.27
N ILE A 78 -9.77 -5.98 7.17
CA ILE A 78 -10.63 -4.84 6.89
C ILE A 78 -11.91 -5.33 6.22
N LYS A 79 -13.04 -4.99 6.81
CA LYS A 79 -14.33 -5.40 6.29
C LYS A 79 -14.81 -4.45 5.20
N ASP A 80 -15.67 -4.96 4.30
CA ASP A 80 -16.24 -4.13 3.25
C ASP A 80 -17.09 -2.98 3.79
N SER A 81 -17.56 -3.08 5.04
CA SER A 81 -18.31 -2.00 5.67
C SER A 81 -17.43 -0.85 6.16
N ASN A 82 -16.12 -1.00 6.11
CA ASN A 82 -15.20 0.07 6.52
C ASN A 82 -15.49 1.35 5.73
N VAL A 83 -15.49 2.47 6.41
CA VAL A 83 -15.87 3.75 5.81
C VAL A 83 -14.94 4.13 4.64
N GLU A 84 -13.66 3.81 4.75
CA GLU A 84 -12.71 4.11 3.68
C GLU A 84 -12.92 3.20 2.47
N ILE A 85 -13.25 1.92 2.71
CA ILE A 85 -13.59 1.00 1.62
C ILE A 85 -14.82 1.49 0.87
N GLN A 86 -15.87 1.88 1.62
CA GLN A 86 -17.10 2.37 1.00
C GLN A 86 -16.85 3.63 0.18
N GLN A 87 -16.03 4.52 0.69
CA GLN A 87 -15.71 5.75 -0.03
C GLN A 87 -14.88 5.47 -1.28
N ALA A 88 -13.95 4.51 -1.20
CA ALA A 88 -13.16 4.12 -2.36
C ALA A 88 -14.05 3.54 -3.46
N LYS A 89 -15.01 2.70 -3.09
CA LYS A 89 -15.97 2.14 -4.05
C LYS A 89 -16.79 3.25 -4.68
N LYS A 90 -17.25 4.20 -3.88
CA LYS A 90 -18.06 5.31 -4.37
C LYS A 90 -17.29 6.16 -5.38
N LYS A 91 -16.00 6.36 -5.14
CA LYS A 91 -15.13 7.13 -6.03
C LYS A 91 -14.54 6.29 -7.15
N LYS A 92 -14.85 5.00 -7.19
CA LYS A 92 -14.32 4.07 -8.20
C LYS A 92 -12.80 3.96 -8.15
N ILE A 93 -12.23 4.08 -6.95
CA ILE A 93 -10.81 3.87 -6.73
C ILE A 93 -10.54 2.38 -6.67
N PRO A 94 -9.56 1.86 -7.43
CA PRO A 94 -9.24 0.43 -7.38
C PRO A 94 -8.83 0.00 -5.98
N ILE A 95 -9.33 -1.15 -5.54
CA ILE A 95 -9.03 -1.72 -4.24
C ILE A 95 -8.38 -3.08 -4.46
N TYR A 96 -7.19 -3.23 -3.93
CA TYR A 96 -6.44 -4.49 -4.04
C TYR A 96 -6.16 -5.05 -2.66
N SER A 97 -6.02 -6.37 -2.58
CA SER A 97 -5.56 -7.01 -1.35
C SER A 97 -4.05 -6.84 -1.21
N ARG A 98 -3.57 -7.01 0.02
CA ARG A 98 -2.13 -7.01 0.27
C ARG A 98 -1.43 -8.06 -0.60
N ALA A 99 -2.01 -9.26 -0.70
CA ALA A 99 -1.39 -10.34 -1.46
C ALA A 99 -1.27 -9.99 -2.94
N GLU A 100 -2.29 -9.37 -3.52
CA GLU A 100 -2.24 -8.95 -4.93
C GLU A 100 -1.13 -7.93 -5.17
N VAL A 101 -1.01 -6.96 -4.29
CA VAL A 101 0.02 -5.92 -4.42
C VAL A 101 1.40 -6.50 -4.17
N LEU A 102 1.53 -7.37 -3.17
CA LEU A 102 2.80 -8.02 -2.87
C LEU A 102 3.31 -8.82 -4.08
N ALA A 103 2.43 -9.59 -4.72
CA ALA A 103 2.80 -10.35 -5.90
C ALA A 103 3.28 -9.42 -7.03
N ASN A 104 2.63 -8.29 -7.20
CA ASN A 104 3.03 -7.30 -8.20
C ASN A 104 4.41 -6.73 -7.89
N VAL A 105 4.64 -6.37 -6.63
CA VAL A 105 5.92 -5.81 -6.20
C VAL A 105 7.06 -6.81 -6.38
N VAL A 106 6.81 -8.08 -6.03
CA VAL A 106 7.81 -9.14 -6.22
C VAL A 106 8.15 -9.29 -7.69
N SER A 107 7.13 -9.27 -8.55
CA SER A 107 7.33 -9.34 -10.00
C SER A 107 8.17 -8.19 -10.52
N LEU A 108 7.90 -6.97 -10.04
CA LEU A 108 8.68 -5.80 -10.44
C LEU A 108 10.13 -5.93 -10.01
N LYS A 109 10.37 -6.38 -8.81
CA LYS A 109 11.74 -6.56 -8.31
C LYS A 109 12.47 -7.63 -9.09
N LYS A 110 11.81 -8.72 -9.44
CA LYS A 110 12.40 -9.77 -10.26
C LYS A 110 12.82 -9.24 -11.62
N ASN A 111 11.97 -8.45 -12.24
CA ASN A 111 12.26 -7.86 -13.54
C ASN A 111 13.48 -6.93 -13.46
N ILE A 112 13.57 -6.14 -12.42
CA ILE A 112 14.69 -5.26 -12.20
C ILE A 112 15.97 -6.07 -12.03
N ILE A 113 15.92 -7.14 -11.24
CA ILE A 113 17.07 -8.00 -11.03
C ILE A 113 17.52 -8.63 -12.33
N ILE A 114 16.59 -9.14 -13.12
CA ILE A 114 16.90 -9.79 -14.38
C ILE A 114 17.55 -8.80 -15.34
N THR A 115 16.99 -7.60 -15.47
CA THR A 115 17.53 -6.62 -16.39
C THR A 115 18.80 -5.96 -15.88
N GLY A 116 18.88 -5.74 -14.58
CA GLY A 116 19.99 -5.01 -14.00
C GLY A 116 21.16 -5.87 -13.63
N SER A 117 20.95 -7.18 -13.56
CA SER A 117 21.99 -8.05 -13.04
C SER A 117 22.78 -8.74 -14.10
N HIS A 118 22.47 -8.47 -15.36
CA HIS A 118 23.23 -9.16 -16.33
C HIS A 118 24.67 -8.85 -16.13
N GLY A 119 24.97 -7.88 -15.50
CA GLY A 119 26.33 -7.72 -15.12
C GLY A 119 26.67 -8.59 -14.00
N LYS A 120 25.86 -9.09 -13.31
CA LYS A 120 26.22 -9.59 -12.20
C LYS A 120 25.92 -10.81 -11.97
N THR A 121 25.73 -11.27 -12.31
CA THR A 121 25.48 -12.38 -12.18
C THR A 121 25.92 -13.05 -11.35
N THR A 122 26.16 -13.03 -10.94
CA THR A 122 26.47 -13.63 -10.09
C THR A 122 26.29 -14.07 -9.56
#